data_203788038f393d4daff5c91692cd7e9a
#
_entry.id   203788038f393d4daff5c91692cd7e9a
#
_cell.length_a   1.000
_cell.length_b   1.000
_cell.length_c   1.000
_cell.angle_alpha   90.00
_cell.angle_beta   90.00
_cell.angle_gamma   90.00
#
_symmetry.space_group_name_H-M   'P 1'
#
loop_
_entity.id
_entity.type
_entity.pdbx_description
1 polymer ?
#
loop_
_entity_poly.entity_id
_entity_poly.type
_entity_poly.pdbx_seq_one_letter_code
_entity_poly.pdbx_strand_id
1 'polypeptide(L)'
;MHTTQAALSRDVLFICLFSGLALTCAITTANAGSHSANDTFGEAVQAVKDRDYGRALKLFEQQANDAKHDAQYNMAILLQAGKGQPRNYLDALYWGWLAQLGGIEEAEDLVGDMLDALTEKDAEAVRGRVSETLEARLDNGDINAIAQFADYHLSIMVEPDYGTAYIWYSIAAALNIPEMADRRDDTENDIEAEELARLQTEARELFNKYNFAPFNPNKKGGANDS
;
A
#
# COMPACT_ATOMS: atom_id res chain seq x y z
N MET A 1 -0.73 -39.52 -2.97
CA MET A 1 -0.46 -38.54 -4.02
C MET A 1 -0.32 -37.20 -3.34
N HIS A 2 0.92 -36.76 -3.18
CA HIS A 2 1.26 -35.55 -2.44
C HIS A 2 1.28 -34.37 -3.38
N THR A 3 0.40 -33.39 -3.18
CA THR A 3 0.49 -32.09 -3.80
C THR A 3 1.26 -31.17 -2.85
N THR A 4 2.46 -30.83 -3.26
CA THR A 4 3.36 -29.91 -2.55
C THR A 4 2.88 -28.50 -2.84
N GLN A 5 2.26 -27.88 -1.85
CA GLN A 5 1.93 -26.46 -1.87
C GLN A 5 3.21 -25.69 -1.51
N ALA A 6 3.75 -24.96 -2.47
CA ALA A 6 4.85 -24.05 -2.22
C ALA A 6 4.29 -22.81 -1.51
N ALA A 7 4.48 -22.75 -0.20
CA ALA A 7 4.23 -21.55 0.59
C ALA A 7 5.28 -20.51 0.21
N LEU A 8 4.89 -19.44 -0.47
CA LEU A 8 5.69 -18.21 -0.51
C LEU A 8 5.66 -17.62 0.91
N SER A 9 6.79 -17.68 1.56
CA SER A 9 7.04 -17.01 2.83
C SER A 9 7.02 -15.50 2.57
N ARG A 10 5.91 -14.85 2.91
CA ARG A 10 5.85 -13.39 3.09
C ARG A 10 6.45 -13.13 4.46
N ASP A 11 7.69 -12.64 4.48
CA ASP A 11 8.33 -12.17 5.72
C ASP A 11 7.72 -10.83 6.15
N VAL A 12 6.48 -10.89 6.62
CA VAL A 12 5.88 -9.79 7.37
C VAL A 12 6.49 -9.84 8.77
N LEU A 13 7.38 -8.91 9.05
CA LEU A 13 8.03 -8.86 10.34
C LEU A 13 7.07 -8.27 11.38
N PHE A 14 6.37 -9.13 12.11
CA PHE A 14 5.69 -8.76 13.35
C PHE A 14 6.73 -8.23 14.35
N ILE A 15 6.71 -6.92 14.61
CA ILE A 15 7.49 -6.36 15.70
C ILE A 15 6.74 -6.63 17.01
N CYS A 16 6.78 -7.88 17.48
CA CYS A 16 6.40 -8.19 18.84
C CYS A 16 7.43 -7.62 19.80
N LEU A 17 7.00 -6.66 20.62
CA LEU A 17 7.77 -6.14 21.75
C LEU A 17 7.90 -7.21 22.83
N PHE A 18 8.95 -8.02 22.78
CA PHE A 18 9.38 -8.83 23.94
C PHE A 18 10.77 -8.45 24.40
N SER A 19 10.85 -8.25 25.70
CA SER A 19 12.02 -7.88 26.49
C SER A 19 13.08 -8.98 26.51
N GLY A 20 14.33 -8.56 26.26
CA GLY A 20 15.52 -9.06 26.93
C GLY A 20 16.03 -10.46 26.64
N LEU A 21 17.08 -10.54 25.83
CA LEU A 21 18.28 -11.33 26.22
C LEU A 21 19.49 -10.89 25.37
N ALA A 22 20.58 -10.57 26.05
CA ALA A 22 21.83 -10.19 25.43
C ALA A 22 22.57 -11.44 24.90
N LEU A 23 23.05 -11.36 23.65
CA LEU A 23 24.14 -12.22 23.20
C LEU A 23 25.08 -11.45 22.27
N THR A 24 26.34 -11.37 22.70
CA THR A 24 27.46 -10.76 22.01
C THR A 24 27.96 -11.68 20.90
N CYS A 25 28.23 -11.18 19.70
CA CYS A 25 29.39 -11.61 18.93
C CYS A 25 29.69 -10.74 17.69
N ALA A 26 30.94 -10.32 17.66
CA ALA A 26 31.93 -10.18 16.60
C ALA A 26 31.57 -9.50 15.26
N ILE A 27 32.36 -8.47 15.04
CA ILE A 27 32.53 -7.62 13.87
C ILE A 27 33.20 -8.42 12.72
N THR A 28 32.66 -8.33 11.51
CA THR A 28 33.45 -8.48 10.29
C THR A 28 33.08 -7.38 9.29
N THR A 29 34.15 -6.83 8.70
CA THR A 29 34.20 -5.64 7.88
C THR A 29 33.63 -5.81 6.48
N ALA A 30 32.92 -4.77 6.07
CA ALA A 30 32.71 -4.17 4.76
C ALA A 30 32.96 -5.00 3.49
N ASN A 31 31.90 -5.08 2.68
CA ASN A 31 32.04 -5.01 1.23
C ASN A 31 30.96 -4.08 0.67
N ALA A 32 31.35 -2.95 0.10
CA ALA A 32 30.46 -2.02 -0.58
C ALA A 32 30.16 -2.61 -1.96
N GLY A 33 29.03 -3.31 -2.05
CA GLY A 33 28.53 -3.85 -3.30
C GLY A 33 27.03 -3.52 -3.42
N SER A 34 26.61 -3.08 -4.57
CA SER A 34 25.26 -2.72 -5.04
C SER A 34 24.10 -3.06 -4.07
N HIS A 35 23.63 -2.08 -3.32
CA HIS A 35 22.45 -2.21 -2.47
C HIS A 35 21.22 -2.37 -3.37
N SER A 36 20.60 -3.55 -3.33
CA SER A 36 19.29 -3.77 -3.95
C SER A 36 18.19 -3.25 -3.00
N ALA A 37 16.99 -2.96 -3.52
CA ALA A 37 15.87 -2.50 -2.71
C ALA A 37 15.53 -3.47 -1.54
N ASN A 38 15.81 -4.77 -1.70
CA ASN A 38 15.69 -5.77 -0.63
C ASN A 38 16.70 -5.58 0.50
N ASP A 39 17.87 -5.00 0.20
CA ASP A 39 18.91 -4.74 1.20
C ASP A 39 18.51 -3.55 2.09
N THR A 40 17.91 -2.51 1.49
CA THR A 40 17.47 -1.31 2.23
C THR A 40 16.33 -1.61 3.22
N PHE A 41 15.41 -2.53 2.88
CA PHE A 41 14.36 -2.97 3.81
C PHE A 41 14.97 -3.74 4.99
N GLY A 42 15.89 -4.65 4.70
CA GLY A 42 16.64 -5.38 5.73
C GLY A 42 17.41 -4.45 6.68
N GLU A 43 18.03 -3.39 6.13
CA GLU A 43 18.69 -2.36 6.96
C GLU A 43 17.71 -1.58 7.85
N ALA A 44 16.53 -1.23 7.34
CA ALA A 44 15.50 -0.57 8.12
C ALA A 44 15.03 -1.44 9.29
N VAL A 45 14.78 -2.72 9.02
CA VAL A 45 14.43 -3.72 10.03
C VAL A 45 15.55 -3.90 11.06
N GLN A 46 16.81 -3.92 10.62
CA GLN A 46 17.95 -4.01 11.55
C GLN A 46 18.03 -2.75 12.43
N ALA A 47 17.82 -1.57 11.88
CA ALA A 47 17.78 -0.32 12.65
C ALA A 47 16.69 -0.34 13.73
N VAL A 48 15.50 -0.93 13.44
CA VAL A 48 14.46 -1.16 14.47
C VAL A 48 14.96 -2.07 15.59
N LYS A 49 15.61 -3.19 15.26
CA LYS A 49 16.17 -4.14 16.24
C LYS A 49 17.23 -3.48 17.12
N ASP A 50 18.04 -2.61 16.54
CA ASP A 50 19.08 -1.83 17.22
C ASP A 50 18.50 -0.64 18.00
N ARG A 51 17.18 -0.40 17.92
CA ARG A 51 16.46 0.74 18.49
C ARG A 51 16.91 2.10 17.92
N ASP A 52 17.56 2.10 16.78
CA ASP A 52 17.84 3.31 16.00
C ASP A 52 16.62 3.69 15.14
N TYR A 53 15.55 4.07 15.84
CA TYR A 53 14.27 4.34 15.19
C TYR A 53 14.32 5.56 14.26
N GLY A 54 15.21 6.52 14.52
CA GLY A 54 15.40 7.66 13.63
C GLY A 54 15.97 7.26 12.28
N ARG A 55 16.92 6.30 12.25
CA ARG A 55 17.45 5.71 11.03
C ARG A 55 16.39 4.82 10.37
N ALA A 56 15.68 4.01 11.15
CA ALA A 56 14.62 3.13 10.61
C ALA A 56 13.55 3.92 9.85
N LEU A 57 13.03 5.03 10.45
CA LEU A 57 12.05 5.91 9.80
C LEU A 57 12.53 6.41 8.44
N LYS A 58 13.77 6.92 8.35
CA LYS A 58 14.32 7.43 7.10
C LYS A 58 14.42 6.36 6.01
N LEU A 59 14.82 5.14 6.39
CA LEU A 59 14.96 4.02 5.46
C LEU A 59 13.60 3.50 4.99
N PHE A 60 12.62 3.43 5.88
CA PHE A 60 11.25 3.07 5.50
C PHE A 60 10.57 4.16 4.67
N GLU A 61 10.78 5.45 5.00
CA GLU A 61 10.20 6.57 4.26
C GLU A 61 10.59 6.54 2.78
N GLN A 62 11.86 6.28 2.46
CA GLN A 62 12.32 6.14 1.09
C GLN A 62 11.54 5.07 0.33
N GLN A 63 11.34 3.91 0.94
CA GLN A 63 10.64 2.79 0.33
C GLN A 63 9.12 2.97 0.33
N ALA A 64 8.57 3.59 1.36
CA ALA A 64 7.16 3.89 1.47
C ALA A 64 6.72 4.87 0.37
N ASN A 65 7.57 5.85 0.04
CA ASN A 65 7.37 6.76 -1.09
C ASN A 65 7.43 6.05 -2.45
N ASP A 66 8.18 4.95 -2.54
CA ASP A 66 8.22 4.06 -3.72
C ASP A 66 7.08 3.02 -3.71
N ALA A 67 6.02 3.28 -2.94
CA ALA A 67 4.85 2.42 -2.78
C ALA A 67 5.21 0.97 -2.37
N LYS A 68 6.21 0.80 -1.49
CA LYS A 68 6.49 -0.48 -0.85
C LYS A 68 5.59 -0.61 0.39
N HIS A 69 4.55 -1.43 0.28
CA HIS A 69 3.47 -1.49 1.27
C HIS A 69 3.94 -1.99 2.64
N ASP A 70 4.91 -2.94 2.67
CA ASP A 70 5.54 -3.36 3.92
C ASP A 70 6.27 -2.19 4.62
N ALA A 71 6.91 -1.30 3.85
CA ALA A 71 7.56 -0.12 4.41
C ALA A 71 6.52 0.92 4.89
N GLN A 72 5.41 1.10 4.18
CA GLN A 72 4.29 1.96 4.59
C GLN A 72 3.70 1.48 5.92
N TYR A 73 3.48 0.18 6.06
CA TYR A 73 3.00 -0.43 7.31
C TYR A 73 3.98 -0.19 8.48
N ASN A 74 5.27 -0.43 8.26
CA ASN A 74 6.28 -0.18 9.29
C ASN A 74 6.39 1.30 9.68
N MET A 75 6.22 2.23 8.72
CA MET A 75 6.11 3.66 8.99
C MET A 75 4.92 3.94 9.92
N ALA A 76 3.74 3.40 9.60
CA ALA A 76 2.55 3.59 10.41
C ALA A 76 2.75 3.12 11.85
N ILE A 77 3.34 1.93 12.06
CA ILE A 77 3.66 1.39 13.40
C ILE A 77 4.60 2.33 14.18
N LEU A 78 5.69 2.78 13.56
CA LEU A 78 6.68 3.62 14.25
C LEU A 78 6.08 4.99 14.62
N LEU A 79 5.28 5.57 13.74
CA LEU A 79 4.60 6.85 13.93
C LEU A 79 3.52 6.77 15.02
N GLN A 80 2.69 5.69 15.00
CA GLN A 80 1.69 5.44 16.04
C GLN A 80 2.35 5.26 17.41
N ALA A 81 3.47 4.53 17.46
CA ALA A 81 4.19 4.28 18.72
C ALA A 81 5.04 5.46 19.19
N GLY A 82 5.24 6.50 18.38
CA GLY A 82 6.12 7.64 18.70
C GLY A 82 7.59 7.25 18.78
N LYS A 83 8.02 6.32 17.90
CA LYS A 83 9.42 5.84 17.85
C LYS A 83 10.18 6.52 16.72
N GLY A 84 11.31 7.11 17.05
CA GLY A 84 12.16 7.86 16.13
C GLY A 84 11.75 9.33 15.95
N GLN A 85 10.47 9.63 16.19
CA GLN A 85 9.92 10.99 16.30
C GLN A 85 8.70 10.99 17.23
N PRO A 86 8.20 12.15 17.67
CA PRO A 86 6.98 12.24 18.45
C PRO A 86 5.81 11.55 17.72
N ARG A 87 4.91 10.96 18.51
CA ARG A 87 3.72 10.28 18.00
C ARG A 87 2.92 11.20 17.08
N ASN A 88 2.51 10.64 15.92
CA ASN A 88 1.72 11.36 14.93
C ASN A 88 0.69 10.39 14.32
N TYR A 89 -0.54 10.43 14.83
CA TYR A 89 -1.62 9.58 14.35
C TYR A 89 -2.10 9.92 12.93
N LEU A 90 -1.99 11.19 12.50
CA LEU A 90 -2.41 11.57 11.15
C LEU A 90 -1.49 10.96 10.08
N ASP A 91 -0.18 11.04 10.28
CA ASP A 91 0.77 10.43 9.35
C ASP A 91 0.77 8.90 9.49
N ALA A 92 0.54 8.36 10.71
CA ALA A 92 0.39 6.93 10.89
C ALA A 92 -0.83 6.38 10.14
N LEU A 93 -1.99 7.07 10.21
CA LEU A 93 -3.21 6.71 9.47
C LEU A 93 -3.00 6.79 7.96
N TYR A 94 -2.34 7.83 7.47
CA TYR A 94 -2.00 7.97 6.05
C TYR A 94 -1.20 6.78 5.53
N TRP A 95 -0.12 6.41 6.21
CA TRP A 95 0.69 5.27 5.81
C TRP A 95 -0.03 3.93 6.04
N GLY A 96 -0.84 3.83 7.09
CA GLY A 96 -1.67 2.67 7.38
C GLY A 96 -2.67 2.38 6.26
N TRP A 97 -3.41 3.40 5.79
CA TRP A 97 -4.34 3.25 4.67
C TRP A 97 -3.63 2.88 3.36
N LEU A 98 -2.48 3.51 3.04
CA LEU A 98 -1.72 3.12 1.84
C LEU A 98 -1.20 1.68 1.92
N ALA A 99 -0.83 1.21 3.11
CA ALA A 99 -0.44 -0.19 3.33
C ALA A 99 -1.63 -1.15 3.17
N GLN A 100 -2.79 -0.81 3.75
CA GLN A 100 -4.03 -1.57 3.63
C GLN A 100 -4.47 -1.69 2.17
N LEU A 101 -4.51 -0.58 1.43
CA LEU A 101 -4.79 -0.56 -0.01
C LEU A 101 -3.74 -1.32 -0.83
N GLY A 102 -2.54 -1.49 -0.29
CA GLY A 102 -1.48 -2.32 -0.85
C GLY A 102 -1.59 -3.81 -0.50
N GLY A 103 -2.65 -4.21 0.21
CA GLY A 103 -2.95 -5.60 0.57
C GLY A 103 -2.21 -6.09 1.83
N ILE A 104 -1.80 -5.19 2.73
CA ILE A 104 -1.29 -5.56 4.05
C ILE A 104 -2.49 -5.71 4.99
N GLU A 105 -2.91 -6.94 5.25
CA GLU A 105 -4.09 -7.26 6.07
C GLU A 105 -3.93 -6.74 7.52
N GLU A 106 -2.73 -6.81 8.07
CA GLU A 106 -2.43 -6.36 9.43
C GLU A 106 -2.55 -4.83 9.61
N ALA A 107 -2.65 -4.09 8.51
CA ALA A 107 -2.86 -2.64 8.56
C ALA A 107 -4.29 -2.28 8.98
N GLU A 108 -5.27 -3.17 8.81
CA GLU A 108 -6.67 -2.92 9.15
C GLU A 108 -6.84 -2.65 10.66
N ASP A 109 -6.29 -3.53 11.52
CA ASP A 109 -6.35 -3.34 12.97
C ASP A 109 -5.64 -2.05 13.40
N LEU A 110 -4.47 -1.79 12.81
CA LEU A 110 -3.69 -0.58 13.09
C LEU A 110 -4.45 0.69 12.71
N VAL A 111 -5.12 0.68 11.56
CA VAL A 111 -5.98 1.78 11.08
C VAL A 111 -7.16 1.98 12.04
N GLY A 112 -7.83 0.90 12.46
CA GLY A 112 -8.92 0.94 13.42
C GLY A 112 -8.53 1.65 14.72
N ASP A 113 -7.39 1.28 15.31
CA ASP A 113 -6.86 1.92 16.51
C ASP A 113 -6.66 3.45 16.34
N MET A 114 -6.23 3.88 15.17
CA MET A 114 -6.00 5.29 14.89
C MET A 114 -7.30 6.06 14.66
N LEU A 115 -8.27 5.44 13.99
CA LEU A 115 -9.61 6.02 13.78
C LEU A 115 -10.34 6.22 15.11
N ASP A 116 -10.19 5.29 16.07
CA ASP A 116 -10.74 5.45 17.43
C ASP A 116 -10.14 6.64 18.20
N ALA A 117 -8.92 7.03 17.86
CA ALA A 117 -8.18 8.10 18.53
C ALA A 117 -8.31 9.47 17.84
N LEU A 118 -8.79 9.53 16.61
CA LEU A 118 -8.90 10.73 15.78
C LEU A 118 -10.34 11.22 15.69
N THR A 119 -10.51 12.51 15.37
CA THR A 119 -11.82 13.02 15.00
C THR A 119 -12.14 12.69 13.55
N GLU A 120 -13.44 12.61 13.20
CA GLU A 120 -13.86 12.40 11.81
C GLU A 120 -13.28 13.47 10.86
N LYS A 121 -13.20 14.72 11.32
CA LYS A 121 -12.57 15.79 10.55
C LYS A 121 -11.09 15.52 10.24
N ASP A 122 -10.36 14.97 11.20
CA ASP A 122 -8.95 14.63 11.02
C ASP A 122 -8.80 13.43 10.07
N ALA A 123 -9.65 12.41 10.22
CA ALA A 123 -9.68 11.25 9.32
C ALA A 123 -10.01 11.67 7.88
N GLU A 124 -10.99 12.58 7.70
CA GLU A 124 -11.35 13.11 6.38
C GLU A 124 -10.19 13.84 5.69
N ALA A 125 -9.43 14.63 6.45
CA ALA A 125 -8.24 15.29 5.92
C ALA A 125 -7.17 14.28 5.45
N VAL A 126 -7.05 13.14 6.15
CA VAL A 126 -6.13 12.07 5.74
C VAL A 126 -6.65 11.31 4.53
N ARG A 127 -7.97 11.06 4.43
CA ARG A 127 -8.60 10.48 3.22
C ARG A 127 -8.25 11.29 1.98
N GLY A 128 -8.41 12.62 2.07
CA GLY A 128 -8.03 13.52 0.97
C GLY A 128 -6.57 13.36 0.55
N ARG A 129 -5.64 13.26 1.51
CA ARG A 129 -4.21 13.04 1.21
C ARG A 129 -3.95 11.70 0.52
N VAL A 130 -4.66 10.64 0.92
CA VAL A 130 -4.56 9.32 0.29
C VAL A 130 -5.07 9.38 -1.15
N SER A 131 -6.24 9.99 -1.37
CA SER A 131 -6.79 10.20 -2.72
C SER A 131 -5.81 10.95 -3.63
N GLU A 132 -5.31 12.11 -3.18
CA GLU A 132 -4.33 12.92 -3.91
C GLU A 132 -3.08 12.11 -4.28
N THR A 133 -2.60 11.25 -3.37
CA THR A 133 -1.44 10.40 -3.62
C THR A 133 -1.73 9.36 -4.71
N LEU A 134 -2.89 8.72 -4.66
CA LEU A 134 -3.28 7.72 -5.65
C LEU A 134 -3.53 8.36 -7.02
N GLU A 135 -4.21 9.51 -7.05
CA GLU A 135 -4.43 10.29 -8.27
C GLU A 135 -3.11 10.72 -8.93
N ALA A 136 -2.16 11.22 -8.14
CA ALA A 136 -0.84 11.57 -8.65
C ALA A 136 -0.09 10.37 -9.24
N ARG A 137 -0.24 9.18 -8.65
CA ARG A 137 0.34 7.93 -9.18
C ARG A 137 -0.35 7.52 -10.49
N LEU A 138 -1.67 7.65 -10.58
CA LEU A 138 -2.44 7.40 -11.81
C LEU A 138 -1.99 8.33 -12.92
N ASP A 139 -1.85 9.63 -12.64
CA ASP A 139 -1.40 10.63 -13.60
C ASP A 139 0.04 10.37 -14.09
N ASN A 140 0.87 9.73 -13.26
CA ASN A 140 2.20 9.27 -13.65
C ASN A 140 2.21 7.88 -14.34
N GLY A 141 1.04 7.30 -14.60
CA GLY A 141 0.91 6.03 -15.32
C GLY A 141 1.22 4.78 -14.48
N ASP A 142 1.17 4.89 -13.14
CA ASP A 142 1.35 3.74 -12.26
C ASP A 142 0.09 2.86 -12.25
N ILE A 143 0.15 1.76 -13.01
CA ILE A 143 -0.97 0.81 -13.13
C ILE A 143 -1.31 0.11 -11.80
N ASN A 144 -0.37 0.04 -10.84
CA ASN A 144 -0.64 -0.57 -9.55
C ASN A 144 -1.54 0.33 -8.68
N ALA A 145 -1.61 1.62 -8.97
CA ALA A 145 -2.50 2.54 -8.29
C ALA A 145 -3.97 2.36 -8.70
N ILE A 146 -4.25 1.72 -9.86
CA ILE A 146 -5.61 1.60 -10.40
C ILE A 146 -6.51 0.79 -9.46
N ALA A 147 -6.07 -0.41 -9.06
CA ALA A 147 -6.81 -1.25 -8.13
C ALA A 147 -6.92 -0.59 -6.75
N GLN A 148 -5.83 0.02 -6.27
CA GLN A 148 -5.81 0.72 -4.98
C GLN A 148 -6.78 1.91 -4.94
N PHE A 149 -6.94 2.62 -6.06
CA PHE A 149 -7.88 3.73 -6.14
C PHE A 149 -9.34 3.25 -6.18
N ALA A 150 -9.62 2.11 -6.84
CA ALA A 150 -10.92 1.47 -6.75
C ALA A 150 -11.22 1.02 -5.31
N ASP A 151 -10.27 0.35 -4.65
CA ASP A 151 -10.38 -0.09 -3.26
C ASP A 151 -10.56 1.08 -2.28
N TYR A 152 -9.92 2.22 -2.53
CA TYR A 152 -10.11 3.44 -1.75
C TYR A 152 -11.57 3.86 -1.73
N HIS A 153 -12.24 3.84 -2.88
CA HIS A 153 -13.66 4.22 -3.01
C HIS A 153 -14.62 3.24 -2.33
N LEU A 154 -14.23 1.97 -2.16
CA LEU A 154 -15.06 0.98 -1.48
C LEU A 154 -14.81 0.89 0.03
N SER A 155 -13.55 1.05 0.48
CA SER A 155 -13.18 0.67 1.84
C SER A 155 -12.65 1.82 2.70
N ILE A 156 -12.22 2.93 2.09
CA ILE A 156 -11.65 4.06 2.85
C ILE A 156 -12.65 5.23 2.92
N MET A 157 -13.47 5.42 1.91
CA MET A 157 -14.55 6.41 1.94
C MET A 157 -15.55 6.08 3.04
N VAL A 158 -16.19 7.10 3.63
CA VAL A 158 -17.24 6.94 4.67
C VAL A 158 -18.44 6.18 4.11
N GLU A 159 -18.85 6.55 2.92
CA GLU A 159 -19.89 5.85 2.15
C GLU A 159 -19.21 5.25 0.90
N PRO A 160 -19.37 3.95 0.65
CA PRO A 160 -18.78 3.31 -0.53
C PRO A 160 -19.31 3.95 -1.83
N ASP A 161 -18.38 4.30 -2.72
CA ASP A 161 -18.69 4.77 -4.07
C ASP A 161 -18.49 3.63 -5.08
N TYR A 162 -19.52 2.79 -5.21
CA TYR A 162 -19.53 1.65 -6.11
C TYR A 162 -19.35 2.06 -7.57
N GLY A 163 -19.90 3.22 -7.97
CA GLY A 163 -19.80 3.72 -9.33
C GLY A 163 -18.35 4.01 -9.73
N THR A 164 -17.65 4.78 -8.91
CA THR A 164 -16.22 5.09 -9.16
C THR A 164 -15.35 3.84 -9.05
N ALA A 165 -15.59 2.96 -8.07
CA ALA A 165 -14.87 1.70 -7.95
C ALA A 165 -15.04 0.81 -9.19
N TYR A 166 -16.28 0.67 -9.70
CA TYR A 166 -16.57 -0.06 -10.93
C TYR A 166 -15.80 0.46 -12.14
N ILE A 167 -15.75 1.79 -12.29
CA ILE A 167 -14.99 2.43 -13.38
C ILE A 167 -13.53 1.99 -13.34
N TRP A 168 -12.90 2.09 -12.19
CA TRP A 168 -11.47 1.79 -12.06
C TRP A 168 -11.17 0.28 -12.12
N TYR A 169 -12.03 -0.58 -11.59
CA TYR A 169 -11.91 -2.03 -11.80
C TYR A 169 -12.12 -2.41 -13.27
N SER A 170 -13.02 -1.73 -14.00
CA SER A 170 -13.19 -1.95 -15.44
C SER A 170 -11.93 -1.60 -16.22
N ILE A 171 -11.26 -0.50 -15.86
CA ILE A 171 -9.97 -0.10 -16.44
C ILE A 171 -8.89 -1.15 -16.10
N ALA A 172 -8.80 -1.56 -14.85
CA ALA A 172 -7.85 -2.57 -14.39
C ALA A 172 -8.03 -3.91 -15.11
N ALA A 173 -9.28 -4.36 -15.28
CA ALA A 173 -9.63 -5.57 -16.02
C ALA A 173 -9.24 -5.48 -17.50
N ALA A 174 -9.47 -4.32 -18.14
CA ALA A 174 -9.08 -4.09 -19.54
C ALA A 174 -7.55 -4.11 -19.73
N LEU A 175 -6.78 -3.80 -18.68
CA LEU A 175 -5.32 -3.90 -18.67
C LEU A 175 -4.81 -5.32 -18.33
N ASN A 176 -5.71 -6.27 -18.11
CA ASN A 176 -5.43 -7.65 -17.67
C ASN A 176 -4.73 -7.73 -16.30
N ILE A 177 -5.02 -6.80 -15.41
CA ILE A 177 -4.58 -6.92 -14.01
C ILE A 177 -5.36 -8.10 -13.38
N PRO A 178 -4.66 -9.07 -12.73
CA PRO A 178 -5.31 -10.25 -12.17
C PRO A 178 -6.44 -9.91 -11.19
N GLU A 179 -7.50 -10.71 -11.16
CA GLU A 179 -8.66 -10.63 -10.27
C GLU A 179 -9.58 -9.41 -10.48
N MET A 180 -9.18 -8.42 -11.29
CA MET A 180 -9.94 -7.17 -11.43
C MET A 180 -11.24 -7.34 -12.22
N ALA A 181 -11.33 -8.35 -13.09
CA ALA A 181 -12.59 -8.66 -13.76
C ALA A 181 -13.65 -9.17 -12.78
N ASP A 182 -13.27 -10.05 -11.86
CA ASP A 182 -14.17 -10.58 -10.83
C ASP A 182 -14.59 -9.46 -9.87
N ARG A 183 -13.65 -8.62 -9.45
CA ARG A 183 -13.97 -7.48 -8.57
C ARG A 183 -14.89 -6.44 -9.23
N ARG A 184 -14.72 -6.20 -10.53
CA ARG A 184 -15.65 -5.36 -11.31
C ARG A 184 -17.06 -5.97 -11.31
N ASP A 185 -17.16 -7.28 -11.60
CA ASP A 185 -18.45 -7.97 -11.70
C ASP A 185 -19.13 -8.05 -10.33
N ASP A 186 -18.38 -8.21 -9.25
CA ASP A 186 -18.91 -8.14 -7.89
C ASP A 186 -19.44 -6.74 -7.58
N THR A 187 -18.68 -5.69 -7.93
CA THR A 187 -19.08 -4.29 -7.70
C THR A 187 -20.30 -3.89 -8.52
N GLU A 188 -20.48 -4.47 -9.71
CA GLU A 188 -21.64 -4.21 -10.59
C GLU A 188 -22.96 -4.58 -9.91
N ASN A 189 -22.98 -5.56 -8.99
CA ASN A 189 -24.18 -5.98 -8.28
C ASN A 189 -24.75 -4.90 -7.34
N ASP A 190 -23.94 -3.92 -6.95
CA ASP A 190 -24.32 -2.80 -6.08
C ASP A 190 -24.66 -1.52 -6.88
N ILE A 191 -24.74 -1.62 -8.22
CA ILE A 191 -25.01 -0.50 -9.12
C ILE A 191 -26.41 -0.65 -9.73
N GLU A 192 -27.16 0.45 -9.73
CA GLU A 192 -28.45 0.48 -10.39
C GLU A 192 -28.32 0.34 -11.92
N ALA A 193 -29.17 -0.48 -12.53
CA ALA A 193 -29.07 -0.81 -13.96
C ALA A 193 -29.12 0.43 -14.88
N GLU A 194 -29.81 1.49 -14.45
CA GLU A 194 -29.93 2.75 -15.17
C GLU A 194 -28.60 3.52 -15.22
N GLU A 195 -27.70 3.29 -14.26
CA GLU A 195 -26.40 3.96 -14.20
C GLU A 195 -25.32 3.22 -14.96
N LEU A 196 -25.44 1.91 -15.10
CA LEU A 196 -24.37 1.04 -15.62
C LEU A 196 -23.85 1.48 -16.99
N ALA A 197 -24.74 1.83 -17.93
CA ALA A 197 -24.33 2.25 -19.28
C ALA A 197 -23.53 3.57 -19.26
N ARG A 198 -23.83 4.47 -18.33
CA ARG A 198 -23.09 5.71 -18.12
C ARG A 198 -21.68 5.42 -17.60
N LEU A 199 -21.58 4.60 -16.55
CA LEU A 199 -20.30 4.22 -15.93
C LEU A 199 -19.38 3.49 -16.91
N GLN A 200 -19.94 2.59 -17.76
CA GLN A 200 -19.17 1.91 -18.81
C GLN A 200 -18.62 2.90 -19.86
N THR A 201 -19.39 3.95 -20.17
CA THR A 201 -18.95 5.01 -21.09
C THR A 201 -17.81 5.81 -20.46
N GLU A 202 -17.97 6.20 -19.20
CA GLU A 202 -16.97 6.95 -18.45
C GLU A 202 -15.66 6.14 -18.26
N ALA A 203 -15.76 4.85 -17.93
CA ALA A 203 -14.60 3.97 -17.85
C ALA A 203 -13.80 3.94 -19.17
N ARG A 204 -14.50 3.87 -20.32
CA ARG A 204 -13.85 3.90 -21.63
C ARG A 204 -13.20 5.25 -21.92
N GLU A 205 -13.82 6.36 -21.52
CA GLU A 205 -13.25 7.70 -21.71
C GLU A 205 -11.99 7.89 -20.88
N LEU A 206 -12.01 7.48 -19.60
CA LEU A 206 -10.85 7.50 -18.71
C LEU A 206 -9.74 6.57 -19.20
N PHE A 207 -10.06 5.36 -19.63
CA PHE A 207 -9.09 4.43 -20.21
C PHE A 207 -8.34 5.07 -21.40
N ASN A 208 -9.06 5.76 -22.29
CA ASN A 208 -8.45 6.43 -23.41
C ASN A 208 -7.64 7.67 -23.00
N LYS A 209 -8.09 8.40 -21.97
CA LYS A 209 -7.40 9.59 -21.45
C LYS A 209 -6.05 9.24 -20.83
N TYR A 210 -6.01 8.22 -19.98
CA TYR A 210 -4.78 7.85 -19.26
C TYR A 210 -3.78 7.07 -20.13
N ASN A 211 -4.26 6.34 -21.15
CA ASN A 211 -3.43 5.54 -22.07
C ASN A 211 -2.39 4.66 -21.35
N PHE A 212 -2.82 3.97 -20.29
CA PHE A 212 -1.96 3.08 -19.51
C PHE A 212 -1.33 1.99 -20.37
N ALA A 213 -0.08 1.63 -20.08
CA ALA A 213 0.53 0.45 -20.67
C ALA A 213 -0.13 -0.82 -20.12
N PRO A 214 -0.40 -1.85 -20.96
CA PRO A 214 -0.97 -3.11 -20.49
C PRO A 214 -0.11 -3.76 -19.39
N PHE A 215 -0.76 -4.42 -18.44
CA PHE A 215 -0.09 -5.16 -17.38
C PHE A 215 0.84 -6.24 -17.96
N ASN A 216 2.09 -6.24 -17.49
CA ASN A 216 3.07 -7.25 -17.87
C ASN A 216 3.57 -7.98 -16.60
N PRO A 217 3.15 -9.26 -16.38
CA PRO A 217 3.52 -10.01 -15.18
C PRO A 217 5.03 -10.30 -15.08
N ASN A 218 5.77 -10.16 -16.19
CA ASN A 218 7.22 -10.39 -16.23
C ASN A 218 8.02 -9.11 -15.96
N LYS A 219 7.39 -7.94 -15.92
CA LYS A 219 8.04 -6.68 -15.56
C LYS A 219 8.11 -6.63 -14.03
N LYS A 220 9.22 -7.08 -13.45
CA LYS A 220 9.51 -6.84 -12.04
C LYS A 220 9.43 -5.32 -11.82
N GLY A 221 8.60 -4.89 -10.85
CA GLY A 221 8.43 -3.49 -10.52
C GLY A 221 9.79 -2.80 -10.32
N GLY A 222 10.20 -2.11 -11.35
CA GLY A 222 11.42 -1.34 -11.42
C GLY A 222 11.02 0.08 -11.77
N ALA A 223 11.54 1.01 -11.01
CA ALA A 223 11.45 2.44 -11.24
C ALA A 223 11.64 2.77 -12.72
N ASN A 224 10.90 3.78 -13.17
CA ASN A 224 11.02 4.35 -14.50
C ASN A 224 12.48 4.55 -14.90
N ASP A 225 12.90 3.81 -15.94
CA ASP A 225 14.08 4.17 -16.72
C ASP A 225 13.74 5.44 -17.52
N SER A 226 14.20 6.58 -17.03
CA SER A 226 14.36 7.82 -17.80
C SER A 226 15.47 8.65 -17.20
#